data_1ad517a33dc2d8dba4d60795e0a0e0a3
#
_entry.id   1ad517a33dc2d8dba4d60795e0a0e0a3
#
_cell.length_a   1.000
_cell.length_b   1.000
_cell.length_c   1.000
_cell.angle_alpha   90.00
_cell.angle_beta   90.00
_cell.angle_gamma   90.00
#
_symmetry.space_group_name_H-M   'P 1'
#
loop_
_entity.id
_entity.type
_entity.pdbx_description
1 polymer ?
#
loop_
_entity_poly.entity_id
_entity_poly.type
_entity_poly.pdbx_seq_one_letter_code
_entity_poly.pdbx_strand_id
1 'polypeptide(L)'
;GGLGLESRKLQTVVDAELRGAGVPYHDLAINPIGIGMGAPVVLTYASDEQKERLLRPMFTGEEIWCQLFSEPGAGSDVAGLSSRAVLDGDEWIVNGQKVWTTLAHVSKWGMLVARTDPDQPKHKGMTYFLLDMESPGVEVRPLHQITGEAEFNEVFFNDVRIPNDRVFGDVGAGWSAAVTTLMNERVALGGGVPKKGVGPIRDLMQVWEEKKETLDPVTRSVFRDKVSRFWMEAEALRLTNWRAREASKSGNPGPEGSVGKLMSAEMNQRIYETCVEIAGAEGLLYEAGYDRKRPEGLRTEGDLTRYSFLRSRANTIEGGTSEIMRNILGERVLGLPGDVRVDKDVSWADVPRN
;
A
#
# COMPACT_ATOMS: atom_id res chain seq x y z
N GLY A 1 12.53 -11.19 18.42
CA GLY A 1 13.15 -12.24 17.63
C GLY A 1 14.41 -11.77 16.94
N GLY A 2 15.23 -12.58 16.47
CA GLY A 2 16.49 -12.32 15.84
C GLY A 2 17.67 -12.30 16.83
N LEU A 3 18.86 -12.06 16.29
CA LEU A 3 20.10 -12.14 17.06
C LEU A 3 20.37 -10.93 17.98
N GLY A 4 19.43 -9.97 18.07
CA GLY A 4 19.59 -8.76 18.89
C GLY A 4 20.74 -7.86 18.45
N LEU A 5 21.13 -7.90 17.18
CA LEU A 5 22.23 -7.12 16.65
C LEU A 5 21.79 -5.66 16.47
N GLU A 6 22.50 -4.72 17.07
CA GLU A 6 22.21 -3.28 16.99
C GLU A 6 22.48 -2.68 15.59
N SER A 7 23.32 -3.33 14.79
CA SER A 7 23.76 -2.82 13.49
C SER A 7 23.05 -3.46 12.31
N ARG A 8 22.36 -2.67 11.51
CA ARG A 8 21.79 -3.08 10.22
C ARG A 8 22.83 -3.41 9.13
N LYS A 9 24.11 -3.16 9.36
CA LYS A 9 25.19 -3.42 8.39
C LYS A 9 25.31 -4.90 8.05
N LEU A 10 25.14 -5.78 9.06
CA LEU A 10 25.19 -7.22 8.83
C LEU A 10 24.00 -7.69 7.95
N GLN A 11 22.81 -7.14 8.15
CA GLN A 11 21.67 -7.44 7.29
C GLN A 11 21.96 -7.08 5.79
N THR A 12 22.59 -5.93 5.56
CA THR A 12 22.96 -5.53 4.20
C THR A 12 23.95 -6.51 3.54
N VAL A 13 24.88 -7.06 4.33
CA VAL A 13 25.84 -8.07 3.84
C VAL A 13 25.10 -9.37 3.51
N VAL A 14 24.26 -9.86 4.41
CA VAL A 14 23.45 -11.08 4.21
C VAL A 14 22.57 -10.93 2.98
N ASP A 15 21.87 -9.80 2.83
CA ASP A 15 21.02 -9.51 1.68
C ASP A 15 21.81 -9.51 0.35
N ALA A 16 23.04 -8.99 0.37
CA ALA A 16 23.89 -8.96 -0.81
C ALA A 16 24.35 -10.37 -1.21
N GLU A 17 24.77 -11.18 -0.24
CA GLU A 17 25.23 -12.56 -0.47
C GLU A 17 24.07 -13.45 -0.99
N LEU A 18 22.89 -13.35 -0.37
CA LEU A 18 21.73 -14.14 -0.78
C LEU A 18 21.25 -13.77 -2.17
N ARG A 19 21.23 -12.47 -2.53
CA ARG A 19 20.94 -12.02 -3.89
C ARG A 19 22.01 -12.51 -4.88
N GLY A 20 23.29 -12.46 -4.51
CA GLY A 20 24.38 -12.98 -5.33
C GLY A 20 24.27 -14.48 -5.58
N ALA A 21 23.73 -15.23 -4.65
CA ALA A 21 23.46 -16.66 -4.77
C ALA A 21 22.14 -16.99 -5.50
N GLY A 22 21.37 -15.97 -5.98
CA GLY A 22 20.10 -16.18 -6.67
C GLY A 22 18.96 -16.67 -5.76
N VAL A 23 19.11 -16.55 -4.44
CA VAL A 23 18.06 -16.91 -3.50
C VAL A 23 16.99 -15.82 -3.53
N PRO A 24 15.70 -16.15 -3.67
CA PRO A 24 14.58 -15.20 -3.60
C PRO A 24 14.38 -14.73 -2.14
N TYR A 25 15.39 -14.07 -1.62
CA TYR A 25 15.43 -13.58 -0.25
C TYR A 25 14.88 -12.15 -0.20
N HIS A 26 13.97 -11.89 0.73
CA HIS A 26 13.18 -10.65 0.80
C HIS A 26 12.44 -10.35 -0.51
N ASP A 27 11.80 -11.34 -1.05
CA ASP A 27 10.85 -11.03 -2.09
C ASP A 27 9.62 -10.37 -1.42
N LEU A 28 9.70 -9.02 -1.36
CA LEU A 28 8.54 -8.21 -0.97
C LEU A 28 7.31 -8.52 -1.84
N ALA A 29 7.50 -9.20 -2.98
CA ALA A 29 6.41 -9.67 -3.81
C ALA A 29 5.61 -10.80 -3.12
N ILE A 30 6.21 -11.58 -2.22
CA ILE A 30 5.53 -12.68 -1.54
C ILE A 30 4.68 -12.18 -0.37
N ASN A 31 5.24 -11.37 0.52
CA ASN A 31 4.55 -10.88 1.74
C ASN A 31 4.76 -9.39 1.99
N PRO A 32 4.43 -8.52 1.02
CA PRO A 32 4.69 -7.08 1.13
C PRO A 32 3.91 -6.43 2.28
N ILE A 33 2.68 -6.88 2.49
CA ILE A 33 1.79 -6.36 3.53
C ILE A 33 2.28 -6.79 4.91
N GLY A 34 2.61 -8.08 5.10
CA GLY A 34 3.12 -8.59 6.37
C GLY A 34 4.41 -7.90 6.79
N ILE A 35 5.42 -7.88 5.91
CA ILE A 35 6.74 -7.34 6.23
C ILE A 35 6.71 -5.81 6.34
N GLY A 36 6.03 -5.13 5.39
CA GLY A 36 6.03 -3.67 5.31
C GLY A 36 5.10 -2.98 6.31
N MET A 37 4.00 -3.62 6.69
CA MET A 37 2.92 -3.00 7.47
C MET A 37 2.60 -3.79 8.74
N GLY A 38 2.52 -5.13 8.65
CA GLY A 38 2.20 -6.02 9.77
C GLY A 38 3.30 -6.08 10.82
N ALA A 39 4.55 -6.25 10.40
CA ALA A 39 5.67 -6.36 11.33
C ALA A 39 5.81 -5.14 12.27
N PRO A 40 5.70 -3.86 11.81
CA PRO A 40 5.69 -2.71 12.70
C PRO A 40 4.57 -2.73 13.74
N VAL A 41 3.38 -3.18 13.36
CA VAL A 41 2.23 -3.28 14.28
C VAL A 41 2.46 -4.38 15.32
N VAL A 42 2.91 -5.57 14.89
CA VAL A 42 3.25 -6.68 15.78
C VAL A 42 4.34 -6.25 16.78
N LEU A 43 5.39 -5.58 16.30
CA LEU A 43 6.47 -5.12 17.17
C LEU A 43 6.01 -4.09 18.21
N THR A 44 5.00 -3.28 17.89
CA THR A 44 4.53 -2.19 18.75
C THR A 44 3.42 -2.62 19.72
N TYR A 45 2.47 -3.44 19.26
CA TYR A 45 1.22 -3.70 19.97
C TYR A 45 1.01 -5.15 20.41
N ALA A 46 1.77 -6.10 19.87
CA ALA A 46 1.63 -7.52 20.22
C ALA A 46 2.35 -7.86 21.52
N SER A 47 1.87 -8.91 22.22
CA SER A 47 2.59 -9.51 23.35
C SER A 47 3.89 -10.19 22.91
N ASP A 48 4.77 -10.52 23.85
CA ASP A 48 6.03 -11.18 23.50
C ASP A 48 5.81 -12.58 22.93
N GLU A 49 4.81 -13.32 23.42
CA GLU A 49 4.38 -14.61 22.89
C GLU A 49 3.85 -14.48 21.45
N GLN A 50 3.06 -13.45 21.17
CA GLN A 50 2.57 -13.16 19.83
C GLN A 50 3.73 -12.79 18.90
N LYS A 51 4.71 -11.99 19.34
CA LYS A 51 5.91 -11.66 18.55
C LYS A 51 6.71 -12.89 18.17
N GLU A 52 6.96 -13.78 19.14
CA GLU A 52 7.66 -15.05 18.88
C GLU A 52 6.92 -15.92 17.89
N ARG A 53 5.59 -16.02 18.01
CA ARG A 53 4.75 -16.84 17.13
C ARG A 53 4.63 -16.28 15.72
N LEU A 54 4.51 -14.95 15.57
CA LEU A 54 4.08 -14.33 14.31
C LEU A 54 5.23 -13.83 13.43
N LEU A 55 6.33 -13.31 14.03
CA LEU A 55 7.34 -12.61 13.24
C LEU A 55 8.13 -13.56 12.33
N ARG A 56 8.56 -14.73 12.83
CA ARG A 56 9.36 -15.64 12.01
C ARG A 56 8.58 -16.11 10.76
N PRO A 57 7.38 -16.70 10.84
CA PRO A 57 6.66 -17.15 9.66
C PRO A 57 6.24 -16.01 8.73
N MET A 58 6.04 -14.80 9.26
CA MET A 58 5.82 -13.60 8.44
C MET A 58 7.04 -13.25 7.57
N PHE A 59 8.25 -13.26 8.17
CA PHE A 59 9.49 -12.92 7.46
C PHE A 59 9.98 -14.01 6.52
N THR A 60 9.66 -15.28 6.79
CA THR A 60 10.02 -16.41 5.92
C THR A 60 9.01 -16.61 4.78
N GLY A 61 7.87 -15.90 4.81
CA GLY A 61 6.79 -16.08 3.83
C GLY A 61 5.96 -17.35 4.03
N GLU A 62 6.13 -18.06 5.16
CA GLU A 62 5.30 -19.21 5.54
C GLU A 62 3.84 -18.78 5.82
N GLU A 63 3.65 -17.59 6.35
CA GLU A 63 2.34 -17.01 6.64
C GLU A 63 2.21 -15.62 6.01
N ILE A 64 1.42 -15.52 4.95
CA ILE A 64 1.12 -14.29 4.23
C ILE A 64 0.09 -13.46 5.00
N TRP A 65 0.20 -12.14 4.91
CA TRP A 65 -0.68 -11.20 5.59
C TRP A 65 -1.40 -10.29 4.62
N CYS A 66 -2.63 -9.90 4.95
CA CYS A 66 -3.39 -8.88 4.23
C CYS A 66 -3.90 -7.77 5.17
N GLN A 67 -4.30 -6.65 4.56
CA GLN A 67 -4.82 -5.47 5.27
C GLN A 67 -6.33 -5.34 5.02
N LEU A 68 -7.13 -5.43 6.07
CA LEU A 68 -8.59 -5.42 6.06
C LEU A 68 -9.11 -4.08 6.60
N PHE A 69 -8.89 -2.98 5.84
CA PHE A 69 -9.24 -1.62 6.26
C PHE A 69 -10.39 -1.04 5.47
N SER A 70 -10.17 -0.81 4.17
CA SER A 70 -11.14 -0.14 3.32
C SER A 70 -12.44 -0.92 3.18
N GLU A 71 -13.55 -0.18 3.09
CA GLU A 71 -14.89 -0.71 2.82
C GLU A 71 -15.48 -0.01 1.60
N PRO A 72 -16.54 -0.52 0.96
CA PRO A 72 -17.18 0.15 -0.17
C PRO A 72 -17.55 1.61 0.11
N GLY A 73 -17.94 1.93 1.37
CA GLY A 73 -18.30 3.27 1.81
C GLY A 73 -17.20 4.01 2.57
N ALA A 74 -16.01 3.41 2.78
CA ALA A 74 -14.96 3.99 3.62
C ALA A 74 -13.56 3.71 3.03
N GLY A 75 -13.12 4.54 2.10
CA GLY A 75 -11.79 4.52 1.48
C GLY A 75 -10.87 5.57 2.11
N SER A 76 -10.87 6.80 1.60
CA SER A 76 -10.07 7.91 2.16
C SER A 76 -10.43 8.23 3.59
N ASP A 77 -11.72 8.18 3.95
CA ASP A 77 -12.20 8.25 5.33
C ASP A 77 -12.33 6.85 5.94
N VAL A 78 -11.21 6.17 6.12
CA VAL A 78 -11.21 4.81 6.71
C VAL A 78 -11.79 4.80 8.12
N ALA A 79 -11.76 5.91 8.85
CA ALA A 79 -12.39 6.03 10.16
C ALA A 79 -13.94 5.97 10.09
N GLY A 80 -14.52 6.15 8.91
CA GLY A 80 -15.95 5.98 8.65
C GLY A 80 -16.40 4.52 8.51
N LEU A 81 -15.51 3.55 8.65
CA LEU A 81 -15.79 2.12 8.50
C LEU A 81 -16.97 1.64 9.33
N SER A 82 -17.72 0.65 8.81
CA SER A 82 -18.96 0.13 9.39
C SER A 82 -18.93 -1.37 9.73
N SER A 83 -17.90 -2.13 9.30
CA SER A 83 -17.71 -3.48 9.82
C SER A 83 -17.65 -3.44 11.33
N ARG A 84 -18.49 -4.23 12.00
CA ARG A 84 -18.63 -4.20 13.46
C ARG A 84 -18.08 -5.47 14.10
N ALA A 85 -17.60 -5.32 15.34
CA ALA A 85 -17.23 -6.43 16.20
C ALA A 85 -17.96 -6.26 17.56
N VAL A 86 -18.63 -7.31 18.00
CA VAL A 86 -19.39 -7.35 19.26
C VAL A 86 -18.78 -8.43 20.13
N LEU A 87 -18.48 -8.10 21.39
CA LEU A 87 -17.95 -9.05 22.36
C LEU A 87 -19.03 -10.02 22.80
N ASP A 88 -18.74 -11.33 22.71
CA ASP A 88 -19.59 -12.43 23.16
C ASP A 88 -18.74 -13.40 24.01
N GLY A 89 -18.81 -13.23 25.31
CA GLY A 89 -17.94 -13.96 26.24
C GLY A 89 -16.49 -13.52 26.12
N ASP A 90 -15.63 -14.40 25.67
CA ASP A 90 -14.18 -14.21 25.45
C ASP A 90 -13.79 -14.10 23.96
N GLU A 91 -14.79 -13.99 23.08
CA GLU A 91 -14.61 -13.84 21.64
C GLU A 91 -15.35 -12.62 21.10
N TRP A 92 -14.89 -12.11 19.95
CA TRP A 92 -15.54 -11.06 19.19
C TRP A 92 -16.25 -11.66 17.98
N ILE A 93 -17.53 -11.31 17.80
CA ILE A 93 -18.30 -11.68 16.61
C ILE A 93 -18.22 -10.52 15.62
N VAL A 94 -17.64 -10.79 14.45
CA VAL A 94 -17.39 -9.80 13.40
C VAL A 94 -18.34 -10.00 12.23
N ASN A 95 -18.99 -8.89 11.82
CA ASN A 95 -19.83 -8.81 10.63
C ASN A 95 -19.48 -7.57 9.81
N GLY A 96 -19.43 -7.74 8.47
CA GLY A 96 -19.15 -6.63 7.55
C GLY A 96 -18.49 -7.06 6.26
N GLN A 97 -17.93 -6.07 5.57
CA GLN A 97 -17.24 -6.27 4.29
C GLN A 97 -16.02 -5.36 4.21
N LYS A 98 -14.92 -5.92 3.70
CA LYS A 98 -13.73 -5.18 3.31
C LYS A 98 -13.50 -5.28 1.80
N VAL A 99 -12.85 -4.28 1.24
CA VAL A 99 -12.59 -4.19 -0.21
C VAL A 99 -11.17 -3.73 -0.49
N TRP A 100 -10.68 -3.99 -1.68
CA TRP A 100 -9.31 -3.68 -2.12
C TRP A 100 -8.24 -4.37 -1.28
N THR A 101 -8.55 -5.58 -0.79
CA THR A 101 -7.64 -6.34 0.05
C THR A 101 -6.64 -7.11 -0.81
N THR A 102 -5.40 -6.63 -0.83
CA THR A 102 -4.29 -7.26 -1.57
C THR A 102 -3.99 -8.65 -1.01
N LEU A 103 -3.92 -9.64 -1.90
CA LEU A 103 -3.53 -11.03 -1.61
C LEU A 103 -4.37 -11.73 -0.52
N ALA A 104 -5.59 -11.28 -0.21
CA ALA A 104 -6.44 -11.91 0.81
C ALA A 104 -6.66 -13.42 0.57
N HIS A 105 -6.67 -13.85 -0.70
CA HIS A 105 -6.92 -15.23 -1.10
C HIS A 105 -5.77 -16.22 -0.79
N VAL A 106 -4.58 -15.72 -0.48
CA VAL A 106 -3.42 -16.51 -0.06
C VAL A 106 -2.94 -16.17 1.34
N SER A 107 -3.62 -15.22 2.00
CA SER A 107 -3.22 -14.75 3.32
C SER A 107 -3.70 -15.69 4.41
N LYS A 108 -2.83 -15.98 5.37
CA LYS A 108 -3.18 -16.65 6.63
C LYS A 108 -3.76 -15.65 7.62
N TRP A 109 -3.20 -14.44 7.66
CA TRP A 109 -3.58 -13.43 8.64
C TRP A 109 -4.11 -12.15 7.99
N GLY A 110 -5.20 -11.63 8.56
CA GLY A 110 -5.77 -10.33 8.22
C GLY A 110 -5.61 -9.32 9.36
N MET A 111 -5.06 -8.16 9.04
CA MET A 111 -5.03 -6.99 9.93
C MET A 111 -6.38 -6.28 9.83
N LEU A 112 -7.30 -6.58 10.73
CA LEU A 112 -8.67 -6.09 10.67
C LEU A 112 -8.88 -4.91 11.61
N VAL A 113 -9.45 -3.82 11.10
CA VAL A 113 -10.04 -2.74 11.91
C VAL A 113 -11.56 -2.83 11.81
N ALA A 114 -12.22 -2.91 12.97
CA ALA A 114 -13.68 -2.98 13.05
C ALA A 114 -14.22 -2.06 14.16
N ARG A 115 -15.48 -1.66 14.01
CA ARG A 115 -16.21 -0.82 14.97
C ARG A 115 -16.67 -1.66 16.17
N THR A 116 -16.18 -1.33 17.35
CA THR A 116 -16.58 -1.97 18.63
C THR A 116 -17.50 -1.10 19.46
N ASP A 117 -17.44 0.22 19.29
CA ASP A 117 -18.31 1.17 19.98
C ASP A 117 -18.79 2.27 19.01
N PRO A 118 -20.03 2.21 18.53
CA PRO A 118 -20.60 3.20 17.60
C PRO A 118 -20.95 4.54 18.25
N ASP A 119 -21.05 4.60 19.57
CA ASP A 119 -21.43 5.81 20.31
C ASP A 119 -20.26 6.75 20.54
N GLN A 120 -19.04 6.29 20.24
CA GLN A 120 -17.84 7.11 20.25
C GLN A 120 -17.65 7.88 18.94
N PRO A 121 -16.92 9.01 18.94
CA PRO A 121 -16.46 9.67 17.72
C PRO A 121 -15.71 8.72 16.79
N LYS A 122 -15.78 8.93 15.47
CA LYS A 122 -15.33 7.96 14.46
C LYS A 122 -13.90 7.43 14.60
N HIS A 123 -12.98 8.21 15.16
CA HIS A 123 -11.60 7.80 15.42
C HIS A 123 -11.41 7.07 16.77
N LYS A 124 -12.47 6.99 17.57
CA LYS A 124 -12.54 6.21 18.81
C LYS A 124 -13.54 5.08 18.61
N GLY A 125 -13.56 4.11 19.50
CA GLY A 125 -14.51 3.00 19.37
C GLY A 125 -14.25 2.05 18.21
N MET A 126 -13.03 2.04 17.67
CA MET A 126 -12.53 1.02 16.76
C MET A 126 -11.49 0.15 17.45
N THR A 127 -11.45 -1.12 17.13
CA THR A 127 -10.47 -2.06 17.66
C THR A 127 -9.72 -2.72 16.51
N TYR A 128 -8.46 -3.02 16.75
CA TYR A 128 -7.57 -3.66 15.79
C TYR A 128 -7.40 -5.14 16.15
N PHE A 129 -7.71 -6.02 15.19
CA PHE A 129 -7.71 -7.46 15.38
C PHE A 129 -6.72 -8.15 14.45
N LEU A 130 -6.16 -9.26 14.93
CA LEU A 130 -5.50 -10.26 14.11
C LEU A 130 -6.53 -11.34 13.75
N LEU A 131 -7.00 -11.33 12.51
CA LEU A 131 -7.97 -12.29 12.00
C LEU A 131 -7.27 -13.45 11.31
N ASP A 132 -7.65 -14.67 11.65
CA ASP A 132 -7.32 -15.86 10.87
C ASP A 132 -8.22 -15.91 9.64
N MET A 133 -7.65 -15.79 8.45
CA MET A 133 -8.40 -15.75 7.19
C MET A 133 -9.09 -17.07 6.82
N GLU A 134 -8.73 -18.16 7.50
CA GLU A 134 -9.38 -19.48 7.36
C GLU A 134 -10.53 -19.69 8.36
N SER A 135 -10.84 -18.69 9.19
CA SER A 135 -11.95 -18.77 10.16
C SER A 135 -13.28 -18.98 9.46
N PRO A 136 -14.18 -19.82 10.02
CA PRO A 136 -15.55 -19.94 9.52
C PRO A 136 -16.22 -18.58 9.41
N GLY A 137 -16.96 -18.35 8.31
CA GLY A 137 -17.64 -17.09 8.04
C GLY A 137 -16.82 -16.05 7.26
N VAL A 138 -15.52 -16.29 7.02
CA VAL A 138 -14.71 -15.47 6.11
C VAL A 138 -14.92 -15.95 4.67
N GLU A 139 -15.34 -15.06 3.78
CA GLU A 139 -15.48 -15.33 2.36
C GLU A 139 -14.65 -14.32 1.56
N VAL A 140 -13.74 -14.82 0.70
CA VAL A 140 -12.84 -14.01 -0.13
C VAL A 140 -13.27 -14.12 -1.59
N ARG A 141 -13.62 -12.97 -2.21
CA ARG A 141 -14.02 -12.89 -3.61
C ARG A 141 -13.03 -12.05 -4.42
N PRO A 142 -12.66 -12.49 -5.65
CA PRO A 142 -11.72 -11.74 -6.48
C PRO A 142 -12.34 -10.43 -7.01
N LEU A 143 -11.55 -9.36 -7.00
CA LEU A 143 -11.82 -8.12 -7.73
C LEU A 143 -10.96 -8.10 -8.99
N HIS A 144 -11.60 -8.25 -10.15
CA HIS A 144 -10.91 -8.18 -11.43
C HIS A 144 -10.61 -6.74 -11.82
N GLN A 145 -9.33 -6.45 -12.01
CA GLN A 145 -8.82 -5.15 -12.42
C GLN A 145 -8.78 -5.02 -13.93
N ILE A 146 -8.62 -3.80 -14.45
CA ILE A 146 -8.44 -3.54 -15.88
C ILE A 146 -7.18 -4.17 -16.47
N THR A 147 -6.23 -4.61 -15.64
CA THR A 147 -5.05 -5.38 -16.04
C THR A 147 -5.34 -6.85 -16.33
N GLY A 148 -6.55 -7.34 -16.03
CA GLY A 148 -6.92 -8.76 -16.10
C GLY A 148 -6.56 -9.57 -14.84
N GLU A 149 -5.86 -8.98 -13.89
CA GLU A 149 -5.46 -9.61 -12.62
C GLU A 149 -6.52 -9.43 -11.53
N ALA A 150 -6.48 -10.26 -10.52
CA ALA A 150 -7.32 -10.18 -9.32
C ALA A 150 -6.49 -10.42 -8.05
N GLU A 151 -5.44 -9.63 -7.87
CA GLU A 151 -4.67 -9.59 -6.63
C GLU A 151 -5.44 -8.92 -5.49
N PHE A 152 -6.37 -8.01 -5.82
CA PHE A 152 -7.31 -7.42 -4.88
C PHE A 152 -8.54 -8.29 -4.69
N ASN A 153 -9.12 -8.20 -3.52
CA ASN A 153 -10.27 -8.99 -3.13
C ASN A 153 -11.30 -8.16 -2.36
N GLU A 154 -12.55 -8.57 -2.43
CA GLU A 154 -13.56 -8.31 -1.42
C GLU A 154 -13.47 -9.40 -0.36
N VAL A 155 -13.65 -9.05 0.89
CA VAL A 155 -13.68 -9.99 2.02
C VAL A 155 -14.93 -9.74 2.84
N PHE A 156 -15.78 -10.76 2.94
CA PHE A 156 -17.03 -10.71 3.71
C PHE A 156 -16.86 -11.44 5.02
N PHE A 157 -17.44 -10.91 6.06
CA PHE A 157 -17.49 -11.49 7.40
C PHE A 157 -18.94 -11.77 7.78
N ASN A 158 -19.23 -13.01 8.10
CA ASN A 158 -20.55 -13.45 8.54
C ASN A 158 -20.40 -14.24 9.84
N ASP A 159 -20.66 -13.56 10.95
CA ASP A 159 -20.49 -14.06 12.33
C ASP A 159 -19.12 -14.70 12.59
N VAL A 160 -18.05 -14.06 12.06
CA VAL A 160 -16.68 -14.53 12.25
C VAL A 160 -16.25 -14.33 13.69
N ARG A 161 -15.76 -15.38 14.32
CA ARG A 161 -15.30 -15.36 15.71
C ARG A 161 -13.81 -15.11 15.80
N ILE A 162 -13.41 -14.12 16.59
CA ILE A 162 -12.02 -13.75 16.88
C ILE A 162 -11.80 -13.85 18.38
N PRO A 163 -10.90 -14.71 18.88
CA PRO A 163 -10.54 -14.73 20.29
C PRO A 163 -10.02 -13.39 20.80
N ASN A 164 -10.34 -13.06 22.04
CA ASN A 164 -10.00 -11.75 22.62
C ASN A 164 -8.49 -11.52 22.77
N ASP A 165 -7.70 -12.57 22.83
CA ASP A 165 -6.23 -12.51 22.84
C ASP A 165 -5.62 -12.09 21.49
N ARG A 166 -6.42 -11.97 20.42
CA ARG A 166 -6.03 -11.48 19.11
C ARG A 166 -6.33 -10.00 18.87
N VAL A 167 -6.61 -9.25 19.92
CA VAL A 167 -6.69 -7.78 19.89
C VAL A 167 -5.27 -7.21 19.97
N PHE A 168 -4.94 -6.28 19.09
CA PHE A 168 -3.69 -5.53 19.14
C PHE A 168 -3.91 -4.15 19.75
N GLY A 169 -3.26 -3.89 20.88
CA GLY A 169 -3.51 -2.70 21.70
C GLY A 169 -4.79 -2.79 22.51
N ASP A 170 -5.33 -1.64 22.90
CA ASP A 170 -6.53 -1.56 23.73
C ASP A 170 -7.81 -1.58 22.89
N VAL A 171 -8.87 -2.16 23.45
CA VAL A 171 -10.23 -2.11 22.87
C VAL A 171 -10.66 -0.65 22.74
N GLY A 172 -11.20 -0.29 21.58
CA GLY A 172 -11.61 1.09 21.26
C GLY A 172 -10.46 2.01 20.82
N ALA A 173 -9.18 1.60 20.95
CA ALA A 173 -8.00 2.38 20.58
C ALA A 173 -7.32 1.93 19.27
N GLY A 174 -8.00 1.12 18.47
CA GLY A 174 -7.45 0.54 17.24
C GLY A 174 -7.03 1.56 16.17
N TRP A 175 -7.49 2.81 16.27
CA TRP A 175 -7.06 3.88 15.36
C TRP A 175 -5.56 4.14 15.41
N SER A 176 -4.93 4.08 16.60
CA SER A 176 -3.48 4.27 16.73
C SER A 176 -2.67 3.17 16.03
N ALA A 177 -3.12 1.92 16.14
CA ALA A 177 -2.52 0.80 15.41
C ALA A 177 -2.75 0.91 13.88
N ALA A 178 -3.95 1.35 13.47
CA ALA A 178 -4.26 1.63 12.07
C ALA A 178 -3.35 2.73 11.49
N VAL A 179 -3.13 3.82 12.23
CA VAL A 179 -2.19 4.90 11.83
C VAL A 179 -0.77 4.36 11.70
N THR A 180 -0.32 3.50 12.62
CA THR A 180 1.00 2.84 12.51
C THR A 180 1.11 2.03 11.22
N THR A 181 0.08 1.26 10.86
CA THR A 181 0.01 0.53 9.58
C THR A 181 0.14 1.49 8.40
N LEU A 182 -0.71 2.52 8.33
CA LEU A 182 -0.77 3.49 7.22
C LEU A 182 0.51 4.32 7.06
N MET A 183 1.20 4.65 8.16
CA MET A 183 2.49 5.34 8.09
C MET A 183 3.58 4.45 7.51
N ASN A 184 3.62 3.18 7.89
CA ASN A 184 4.58 2.21 7.35
C ASN A 184 4.27 1.82 5.90
N GLU A 185 3.00 1.77 5.51
CA GLU A 185 2.58 1.64 4.11
C GLU A 185 3.22 2.70 3.22
N ARG A 186 3.18 3.96 3.63
CA ARG A 186 3.82 5.07 2.88
C ARG A 186 5.32 4.90 2.76
N VAL A 187 5.98 4.38 3.80
CA VAL A 187 7.43 4.09 3.76
C VAL A 187 7.71 2.92 2.84
N ALA A 188 6.90 1.87 2.88
CA ALA A 188 7.05 0.69 2.03
C ALA A 188 6.79 1.01 0.55
N LEU A 189 5.72 1.76 0.25
CA LEU A 189 5.36 2.18 -1.11
C LEU A 189 6.23 3.34 -1.62
N GLY A 190 6.69 4.23 -0.74
CA GLY A 190 7.55 5.37 -1.08
C GLY A 190 8.95 4.96 -1.54
N GLY A 191 9.31 3.69 -1.35
CA GLY A 191 10.56 3.07 -1.82
C GLY A 191 11.81 3.82 -1.35
N GLY A 192 12.95 3.14 -1.33
CA GLY A 192 14.23 3.77 -1.06
C GLY A 192 14.61 4.83 -2.10
N VAL A 193 15.82 5.36 -2.01
CA VAL A 193 16.36 6.25 -3.05
C VAL A 193 16.81 5.36 -4.22
N PRO A 194 16.10 5.36 -5.36
CA PRO A 194 16.50 4.57 -6.51
C PRO A 194 17.82 5.09 -7.09
N LYS A 195 18.54 4.27 -7.85
CA LYS A 195 19.64 4.75 -8.68
C LYS A 195 19.08 5.72 -9.72
N LYS A 196 19.93 6.66 -10.19
CA LYS A 196 19.58 7.59 -11.25
C LYS A 196 19.10 6.84 -12.50
N GLY A 197 17.98 7.27 -13.07
CA GLY A 197 17.43 6.66 -14.29
C GLY A 197 16.78 5.29 -14.09
N VAL A 198 16.46 4.88 -12.87
CA VAL A 198 15.77 3.63 -12.54
C VAL A 198 14.30 3.90 -12.21
N GLY A 199 13.43 2.93 -12.43
CA GLY A 199 11.99 3.01 -12.26
C GLY A 199 11.28 3.45 -13.55
N PRO A 200 10.07 4.03 -13.49
CA PRO A 200 9.26 4.36 -14.66
C PRO A 200 9.98 5.20 -15.72
N ILE A 201 10.91 6.06 -15.32
CA ILE A 201 11.71 6.85 -16.25
C ILE A 201 12.61 5.98 -17.14
N ARG A 202 13.11 4.85 -16.65
CA ARG A 202 13.87 3.90 -17.44
C ARG A 202 13.02 3.31 -18.57
N ASP A 203 11.76 2.96 -18.24
CA ASP A 203 10.84 2.37 -19.20
C ASP A 203 10.49 3.38 -20.30
N LEU A 204 10.24 4.65 -19.93
CA LEU A 204 10.05 5.72 -20.90
C LEU A 204 11.27 5.95 -21.79
N MET A 205 12.47 5.96 -21.21
CA MET A 205 13.72 6.09 -21.98
C MET A 205 13.91 4.94 -22.96
N GLN A 206 13.57 3.72 -22.56
CA GLN A 206 13.63 2.56 -23.44
C GLN A 206 12.66 2.69 -24.61
N VAL A 207 11.40 2.99 -24.37
CA VAL A 207 10.38 3.20 -25.43
C VAL A 207 10.80 4.34 -26.36
N TRP A 208 11.34 5.43 -25.80
CA TRP A 208 11.86 6.55 -26.59
C TRP A 208 13.01 6.12 -27.51
N GLU A 209 14.01 5.42 -26.99
CA GLU A 209 15.16 4.94 -27.80
C GLU A 209 14.73 4.00 -28.93
N GLU A 210 13.77 3.13 -28.67
CA GLU A 210 13.25 2.18 -29.68
C GLU A 210 12.44 2.85 -30.79
N LYS A 211 11.70 3.93 -30.47
CA LYS A 211 10.72 4.53 -31.39
C LYS A 211 11.11 5.87 -32.00
N LYS A 212 12.06 6.61 -31.42
CA LYS A 212 12.38 7.99 -31.82
C LYS A 212 12.71 8.17 -33.31
N GLU A 213 13.33 7.15 -33.95
CA GLU A 213 13.70 7.22 -35.37
C GLU A 213 12.51 6.91 -36.30
N THR A 214 11.44 6.33 -35.80
CA THR A 214 10.21 6.06 -36.57
C THR A 214 9.25 7.24 -36.60
N LEU A 215 9.45 8.25 -35.73
CA LEU A 215 8.60 9.43 -35.61
C LEU A 215 9.00 10.49 -36.64
N ASP A 216 8.00 11.22 -37.13
CA ASP A 216 8.27 12.42 -37.94
C ASP A 216 9.01 13.49 -37.11
N PRO A 217 9.72 14.45 -37.76
CA PRO A 217 10.56 15.40 -37.06
C PRO A 217 9.83 16.29 -36.05
N VAL A 218 8.56 16.63 -36.30
CA VAL A 218 7.77 17.50 -35.41
C VAL A 218 7.37 16.72 -34.16
N THR A 219 6.76 15.55 -34.36
CA THR A 219 6.36 14.64 -33.29
C THR A 219 7.55 14.21 -32.43
N ARG A 220 8.67 13.89 -33.07
CA ARG A 220 9.96 13.60 -32.37
C ARG A 220 10.40 14.76 -31.48
N SER A 221 10.31 16.00 -31.96
CA SER A 221 10.71 17.17 -31.17
C SER A 221 9.82 17.36 -29.92
N VAL A 222 8.51 17.15 -30.08
CA VAL A 222 7.54 17.25 -28.96
C VAL A 222 7.82 16.17 -27.90
N PHE A 223 7.99 14.93 -28.32
CA PHE A 223 8.27 13.85 -27.36
C PHE A 223 9.64 13.98 -26.71
N ARG A 224 10.65 14.46 -27.44
CA ARG A 224 11.97 14.75 -26.85
C ARG A 224 11.87 15.74 -25.70
N ASP A 225 11.07 16.81 -25.84
CA ASP A 225 10.82 17.78 -24.77
C ASP A 225 10.10 17.13 -23.57
N LYS A 226 9.01 16.36 -23.83
CA LYS A 226 8.30 15.60 -22.78
C LYS A 226 9.25 14.67 -22.02
N VAL A 227 10.03 13.84 -22.71
CA VAL A 227 10.98 12.89 -22.11
C VAL A 227 12.03 13.61 -21.27
N SER A 228 12.57 14.74 -21.78
CA SER A 228 13.55 15.54 -21.04
C SER A 228 12.95 16.14 -19.75
N ARG A 229 11.70 16.60 -19.79
CA ARG A 229 10.99 17.09 -18.59
C ARG A 229 10.76 16.00 -17.57
N PHE A 230 10.30 14.80 -17.99
CA PHE A 230 10.16 13.67 -17.08
C PHE A 230 11.48 13.22 -16.47
N TRP A 231 12.58 13.28 -17.22
CA TRP A 231 13.89 13.00 -16.67
C TRP A 231 14.27 13.97 -15.55
N MET A 232 14.04 15.27 -15.74
CA MET A 232 14.29 16.28 -14.70
C MET A 232 13.38 16.07 -13.49
N GLU A 233 12.10 15.79 -13.72
CA GLU A 233 11.11 15.56 -12.65
C GLU A 233 11.44 14.30 -11.84
N ALA A 234 11.82 13.20 -12.50
CA ALA A 234 12.25 11.97 -11.85
C ALA A 234 13.52 12.18 -11.02
N GLU A 235 14.47 13.00 -11.49
CA GLU A 235 15.66 13.32 -10.73
C GLU A 235 15.35 14.23 -9.53
N ALA A 236 14.45 15.18 -9.68
CA ALA A 236 13.97 16.01 -8.57
C ALA A 236 13.31 15.15 -7.48
N LEU A 237 12.46 14.20 -7.87
CA LEU A 237 11.85 13.23 -6.95
C LEU A 237 12.90 12.36 -6.25
N ARG A 238 13.89 11.86 -7.00
CA ARG A 238 14.99 11.06 -6.44
C ARG A 238 15.78 11.85 -5.38
N LEU A 239 16.09 13.11 -5.65
CA LEU A 239 16.79 13.97 -4.70
C LEU A 239 15.94 14.33 -3.49
N THR A 240 14.62 14.50 -3.67
CA THR A 240 13.66 14.69 -2.57
C THR A 240 13.62 13.46 -1.66
N ASN A 241 13.56 12.25 -2.24
CA ASN A 241 13.62 11.01 -1.48
C ASN A 241 14.97 10.82 -0.76
N TRP A 242 16.07 11.27 -1.39
CA TRP A 242 17.38 11.26 -0.71
C TRP A 242 17.38 12.19 0.49
N ARG A 243 16.87 13.41 0.35
CA ARG A 243 16.72 14.36 1.47
C ARG A 243 15.86 13.75 2.60
N ALA A 244 14.73 13.12 2.26
CA ALA A 244 13.88 12.40 3.23
C ALA A 244 14.66 11.33 4.01
N ARG A 245 15.44 10.53 3.29
CA ARG A 245 16.29 9.48 3.89
C ARG A 245 17.36 10.06 4.82
N GLU A 246 18.00 11.17 4.46
CA GLU A 246 18.99 11.81 5.32
C GLU A 246 18.32 12.42 6.56
N ALA A 247 17.17 13.08 6.41
CA ALA A 247 16.40 13.64 7.52
C ALA A 247 15.94 12.57 8.53
N SER A 248 15.52 11.40 8.04
CA SER A 248 15.07 10.29 8.92
C SER A 248 16.18 9.72 9.82
N LYS A 249 17.46 9.93 9.48
CA LYS A 249 18.59 9.53 10.35
C LYS A 249 18.67 10.38 11.62
N SER A 250 18.15 11.59 11.59
CA SER A 250 18.06 12.49 12.75
C SER A 250 16.77 12.34 13.56
N GLY A 251 15.92 11.38 13.22
CA GLY A 251 14.71 11.02 13.97
C GLY A 251 13.47 11.88 13.71
N ASN A 252 13.52 12.81 12.78
CA ASN A 252 12.37 13.66 12.44
C ASN A 252 12.10 13.61 10.93
N PRO A 253 11.30 12.65 10.44
CA PRO A 253 10.90 12.63 9.04
C PRO A 253 10.06 13.87 8.72
N GLY A 254 10.49 14.63 7.72
CA GLY A 254 9.77 15.80 7.22
C GLY A 254 8.58 15.44 6.32
N PRO A 255 8.03 16.41 5.60
CA PRO A 255 6.89 16.23 4.69
C PRO A 255 7.25 15.44 3.42
N GLU A 256 8.51 15.12 3.21
CA GLU A 256 9.05 14.53 1.99
C GLU A 256 8.34 13.22 1.60
N GLY A 257 7.90 12.43 2.58
CA GLY A 257 7.15 11.19 2.30
C GLY A 257 5.82 11.47 1.58
N SER A 258 5.09 12.50 1.98
CA SER A 258 3.84 12.91 1.31
C SER A 258 4.10 13.56 -0.04
N VAL A 259 5.16 14.38 -0.16
CA VAL A 259 5.60 14.97 -1.43
C VAL A 259 6.01 13.84 -2.39
N GLY A 260 6.84 12.91 -1.92
CA GLY A 260 7.33 11.78 -2.71
C GLY A 260 6.17 10.92 -3.26
N LYS A 261 5.20 10.57 -2.42
CA LYS A 261 4.02 9.80 -2.84
C LYS A 261 3.18 10.56 -3.88
N LEU A 262 2.88 11.83 -3.65
CA LEU A 262 2.11 12.65 -4.57
C LEU A 262 2.81 12.77 -5.94
N MET A 263 4.09 13.17 -5.95
CA MET A 263 4.86 13.32 -7.17
C MET A 263 5.02 12.00 -7.93
N SER A 264 5.37 10.90 -7.24
CA SER A 264 5.55 9.61 -7.89
C SER A 264 4.26 9.10 -8.52
N ALA A 265 3.14 9.20 -7.82
CA ALA A 265 1.85 8.72 -8.29
C ALA A 265 1.39 9.43 -9.58
N GLU A 266 1.44 10.77 -9.58
CA GLU A 266 1.03 11.57 -10.73
C GLU A 266 2.03 11.50 -11.89
N MET A 267 3.33 11.42 -11.59
CA MET A 267 4.36 11.26 -12.60
C MET A 267 4.28 9.90 -13.29
N ASN A 268 4.04 8.81 -12.55
CA ASN A 268 3.90 7.48 -13.12
C ASN A 268 2.78 7.41 -14.15
N GLN A 269 1.61 7.98 -13.85
CA GLN A 269 0.51 8.02 -14.82
C GLN A 269 0.94 8.72 -16.11
N ARG A 270 1.53 9.92 -16.01
CA ARG A 270 1.96 10.71 -17.16
C ARG A 270 3.10 10.05 -17.96
N ILE A 271 4.02 9.38 -17.28
CA ILE A 271 5.11 8.62 -17.92
C ILE A 271 4.52 7.49 -18.77
N TYR A 272 3.67 6.64 -18.18
CA TYR A 272 3.13 5.49 -18.92
C TYR A 272 2.11 5.88 -19.98
N GLU A 273 1.37 6.98 -19.82
CA GLU A 273 0.60 7.62 -20.90
C GLU A 273 1.52 7.99 -22.07
N THR A 274 2.63 8.64 -21.78
CA THR A 274 3.59 9.04 -22.81
C THR A 274 4.25 7.82 -23.49
N CYS A 275 4.51 6.73 -22.76
CA CYS A 275 4.97 5.48 -23.36
C CYS A 275 3.98 4.93 -24.40
N VAL A 276 2.69 4.89 -24.04
CA VAL A 276 1.61 4.44 -24.96
C VAL A 276 1.46 5.39 -26.15
N GLU A 277 1.53 6.71 -25.93
CA GLU A 277 1.49 7.71 -27.01
C GLU A 277 2.65 7.53 -28.00
N ILE A 278 3.88 7.32 -27.52
CA ILE A 278 5.07 7.09 -28.37
C ILE A 278 4.92 5.78 -29.15
N ALA A 279 4.39 4.73 -28.51
CA ALA A 279 4.16 3.43 -29.16
C ALA A 279 3.08 3.49 -30.25
N GLY A 280 2.21 4.51 -30.24
CA GLY A 280 1.15 4.69 -31.23
C GLY A 280 0.17 3.51 -31.25
N ALA A 281 -0.15 2.98 -32.43
CA ALA A 281 -1.09 1.87 -32.57
C ALA A 281 -0.67 0.59 -31.82
N GLU A 282 0.62 0.33 -31.69
CA GLU A 282 1.13 -0.81 -30.91
C GLU A 282 0.85 -0.66 -29.43
N GLY A 283 0.77 0.58 -28.91
CA GLY A 283 0.42 0.87 -27.53
C GLY A 283 -1.00 0.45 -27.15
N LEU A 284 -1.88 0.23 -28.13
CA LEU A 284 -3.25 -0.24 -27.91
C LEU A 284 -3.34 -1.78 -27.79
N LEU A 285 -2.29 -2.50 -28.13
CA LEU A 285 -2.24 -3.95 -28.02
C LEU A 285 -1.92 -4.34 -26.57
N TYR A 286 -2.72 -5.22 -26.00
CA TYR A 286 -2.43 -5.86 -24.72
C TYR A 286 -2.00 -7.31 -24.94
N GLU A 287 -1.46 -7.96 -23.90
CA GLU A 287 -0.97 -9.34 -24.03
C GLU A 287 -2.02 -10.26 -24.68
N ALA A 288 -1.55 -11.18 -25.54
CA ALA A 288 -2.44 -12.12 -26.22
C ALA A 288 -3.23 -12.95 -25.19
N GLY A 289 -4.55 -12.99 -25.39
CA GLY A 289 -5.46 -13.76 -24.53
C GLY A 289 -6.12 -12.96 -23.41
N TYR A 290 -5.57 -11.84 -22.96
CA TYR A 290 -6.11 -11.05 -21.84
C TYR A 290 -6.69 -11.93 -20.72
N ASP A 291 -5.89 -12.91 -20.30
CA ASP A 291 -6.32 -13.92 -19.32
C ASP A 291 -6.60 -13.27 -17.98
N ARG A 292 -7.73 -13.65 -17.38
CA ARG A 292 -8.02 -13.28 -15.99
C ARG A 292 -7.20 -14.16 -15.07
N LYS A 293 -6.28 -13.53 -14.32
CA LYS A 293 -5.35 -14.21 -13.43
C LYS A 293 -5.59 -13.82 -11.99
N ARG A 294 -5.39 -14.76 -11.09
CA ARG A 294 -5.39 -14.53 -9.65
C ARG A 294 -3.98 -14.81 -9.12
N PRO A 295 -3.10 -13.80 -9.12
CA PRO A 295 -1.71 -14.00 -8.74
C PRO A 295 -1.56 -14.26 -7.24
N GLU A 296 -0.56 -15.07 -6.88
CA GLU A 296 -0.18 -15.37 -5.49
C GLU A 296 0.86 -14.37 -4.94
N GLY A 297 1.33 -13.46 -5.76
CA GLY A 297 2.28 -12.40 -5.42
C GLY A 297 2.18 -11.22 -6.37
N LEU A 298 2.92 -10.16 -6.12
CA LEU A 298 2.96 -8.99 -7.00
C LEU A 298 3.71 -9.31 -8.30
N ARG A 299 3.22 -8.77 -9.43
CA ARG A 299 3.84 -8.98 -10.74
C ARG A 299 5.20 -8.29 -10.80
N THR A 300 6.23 -9.04 -11.22
CA THR A 300 7.61 -8.56 -11.36
C THR A 300 8.18 -8.71 -12.78
N GLU A 301 7.47 -9.40 -13.69
CA GLU A 301 7.95 -9.77 -15.03
C GLU A 301 6.91 -9.51 -16.13
N GLY A 302 7.35 -9.50 -17.38
CA GLY A 302 6.52 -9.35 -18.60
C GLY A 302 6.62 -7.97 -19.25
N ASP A 303 5.75 -7.66 -20.24
CA ASP A 303 5.63 -6.32 -20.83
C ASP A 303 5.04 -5.34 -19.81
N LEU A 304 5.92 -4.73 -19.05
CA LEU A 304 5.54 -3.86 -17.94
C LEU A 304 4.98 -2.50 -18.41
N THR A 305 5.24 -2.05 -19.64
CA THR A 305 4.85 -0.69 -20.08
C THR A 305 3.33 -0.54 -20.20
N ARG A 306 2.67 -1.43 -20.95
CA ARG A 306 1.21 -1.41 -21.13
C ARG A 306 0.47 -1.84 -19.87
N TYR A 307 0.99 -2.85 -19.19
CA TYR A 307 0.52 -3.23 -17.86
C TYR A 307 0.58 -2.05 -16.90
N SER A 308 1.72 -1.37 -16.81
CA SER A 308 1.92 -0.23 -15.92
C SER A 308 1.07 0.97 -16.31
N PHE A 309 0.75 1.17 -17.59
CA PHE A 309 -0.22 2.18 -18.00
C PHE A 309 -1.58 1.93 -17.34
N LEU A 310 -2.11 0.71 -17.43
CA LEU A 310 -3.38 0.35 -16.79
C LEU A 310 -3.26 0.40 -15.26
N ARG A 311 -2.23 -0.22 -14.69
CA ARG A 311 -2.02 -0.32 -13.25
C ARG A 311 -1.79 1.04 -12.58
N SER A 312 -1.14 1.97 -13.28
CA SER A 312 -0.84 3.31 -12.73
C SER A 312 -2.08 4.14 -12.43
N ARG A 313 -3.26 3.79 -12.99
CA ARG A 313 -4.53 4.50 -12.66
C ARG A 313 -4.82 4.46 -11.16
N ALA A 314 -4.44 3.39 -10.47
CA ALA A 314 -4.59 3.27 -9.02
C ALA A 314 -3.59 4.11 -8.22
N ASN A 315 -2.45 4.52 -8.78
CA ASN A 315 -1.37 5.18 -8.03
C ASN A 315 -1.81 6.48 -7.35
N THR A 316 -2.74 7.23 -7.93
CA THR A 316 -3.28 8.46 -7.34
C THR A 316 -4.40 8.21 -6.32
N ILE A 317 -4.79 6.95 -6.10
CA ILE A 317 -5.88 6.53 -5.21
C ILE A 317 -5.34 5.74 -4.03
N GLU A 318 -4.57 4.68 -4.28
CA GLU A 318 -4.00 3.78 -3.26
C GLU A 318 -2.98 4.47 -2.36
N GLY A 319 -2.79 3.98 -1.13
CA GLY A 319 -1.80 4.52 -0.18
C GLY A 319 -2.07 5.97 0.26
N GLY A 320 -3.31 6.43 0.13
CA GLY A 320 -3.77 7.81 0.27
C GLY A 320 -3.85 8.53 -1.07
N THR A 321 -5.03 9.09 -1.36
CA THR A 321 -5.26 9.79 -2.64
C THR A 321 -4.37 11.01 -2.80
N SER A 322 -4.22 11.49 -4.04
CA SER A 322 -3.52 12.75 -4.32
C SER A 322 -4.11 13.91 -3.51
N GLU A 323 -5.44 13.95 -3.32
CA GLU A 323 -6.16 14.94 -2.52
C GLU A 323 -5.78 14.84 -1.04
N ILE A 324 -5.77 13.62 -0.48
CA ILE A 324 -5.32 13.40 0.91
C ILE A 324 -3.86 13.85 1.09
N MET A 325 -2.98 13.56 0.13
CA MET A 325 -1.58 14.02 0.21
C MET A 325 -1.51 15.56 0.18
N ARG A 326 -2.31 16.22 -0.66
CA ARG A 326 -2.39 17.69 -0.71
C ARG A 326 -2.94 18.27 0.58
N ASN A 327 -3.98 17.68 1.17
CA ASN A 327 -4.52 18.12 2.46
C ASN A 327 -3.47 17.99 3.57
N ILE A 328 -2.76 16.86 3.64
CA ILE A 328 -1.68 16.69 4.63
C ILE A 328 -0.60 17.75 4.46
N LEU A 329 -0.17 18.02 3.22
CA LEU A 329 0.84 19.04 2.94
C LEU A 329 0.33 20.45 3.24
N GLY A 330 -0.91 20.77 2.86
CA GLY A 330 -1.54 22.06 3.12
C GLY A 330 -1.69 22.33 4.62
N GLU A 331 -2.36 21.42 5.32
CA GLU A 331 -2.71 21.63 6.74
C GLU A 331 -1.51 21.50 7.68
N ARG A 332 -0.72 20.40 7.52
CA ARG A 332 0.31 20.05 8.51
C ARG A 332 1.68 20.64 8.21
N VAL A 333 1.96 20.97 6.94
CA VAL A 333 3.27 21.49 6.53
C VAL A 333 3.22 22.98 6.29
N LEU A 334 2.21 23.45 5.53
CA LEU A 334 2.06 24.87 5.20
C LEU A 334 1.22 25.64 6.23
N GLY A 335 0.57 24.94 7.18
CA GLY A 335 -0.27 25.56 8.21
C GLY A 335 -1.53 26.22 7.66
N LEU A 336 -2.02 25.76 6.49
CA LEU A 336 -3.26 26.24 5.92
C LEU A 336 -4.48 25.78 6.75
N PRO A 337 -5.59 26.53 6.75
CA PRO A 337 -6.82 26.09 7.40
C PRO A 337 -7.29 24.74 6.85
N GLY A 338 -7.67 23.83 7.75
CA GLY A 338 -8.33 22.57 7.35
C GLY A 338 -9.77 22.79 6.94
N ASP A 339 -10.33 21.79 6.25
CA ASP A 339 -11.75 21.80 5.88
C ASP A 339 -12.67 21.83 7.11
N VAL A 340 -13.88 22.35 6.91
CA VAL A 340 -14.93 22.32 7.94
C VAL A 340 -15.28 20.87 8.23
N ARG A 341 -15.10 20.49 9.49
CA ARG A 341 -15.40 19.13 9.97
C ARG A 341 -16.71 19.14 10.75
N VAL A 342 -17.76 18.60 10.14
CA VAL A 342 -19.08 18.48 10.77
C VAL A 342 -19.21 17.20 11.63
N ASP A 343 -18.26 16.30 11.53
CA ASP A 343 -18.21 14.97 12.16
C ASP A 343 -17.23 14.88 13.34
N LYS A 344 -16.55 15.99 13.67
CA LYS A 344 -15.64 16.06 14.81
C LYS A 344 -16.47 16.12 16.10
N ASP A 345 -16.21 15.25 17.03
CA ASP A 345 -16.89 15.20 18.33
C ASP A 345 -18.37 14.72 18.29
N VAL A 346 -18.85 14.24 17.14
CA VAL A 346 -20.16 13.58 16.98
C VAL A 346 -19.94 12.07 17.07
N SER A 347 -20.89 11.34 17.71
CA SER A 347 -20.83 9.88 17.73
C SER A 347 -20.83 9.33 16.30
N TRP A 348 -20.10 8.23 16.06
CA TRP A 348 -20.08 7.64 14.73
C TRP A 348 -21.49 7.23 14.26
N ALA A 349 -22.38 6.82 15.18
CA ALA A 349 -23.75 6.46 14.86
C ALA A 349 -24.58 7.64 14.32
N ASP A 350 -24.28 8.86 14.75
CA ASP A 350 -25.02 10.08 14.40
C ASP A 350 -24.39 10.86 13.22
N VAL A 351 -23.23 10.42 12.71
CA VAL A 351 -22.62 11.05 11.54
C VAL A 351 -23.53 10.86 10.32
N PRO A 352 -23.97 11.93 9.63
CA PRO A 352 -24.76 11.81 8.40
C PRO A 352 -24.02 10.98 7.35
N ARG A 353 -24.73 10.02 6.76
CA ARG A 353 -24.22 9.18 5.66
C ARG A 353 -25.07 9.42 4.42
N ASN A 354 -24.39 9.61 3.30
CA ASN A 354 -25.03 9.72 2.00
C ASN A 354 -25.38 8.33 1.45
#